data_430ff2733850c371ce7128ab1596d388
#
_entry.id   430ff2733850c371ce7128ab1596d388
#
_cell.length_a   1.000
_cell.length_b   1.000
_cell.length_c   1.000
_cell.angle_alpha   90.00
_cell.angle_beta   90.00
_cell.angle_gamma   90.00
#
_symmetry.space_group_name_H-M   'P 1'
#
loop_
_entity.id
_entity.type
_entity.pdbx_description
1 polymer ?
#
loop_
_entity_poly.entity_id
_entity_poly.type
_entity_poly.pdbx_seq_one_letter_code
_entity_poly.pdbx_strand_id
1 'polypeptide(L)'
;NAMGGWRLVNLETIPRKNTDTTDILIKLTPAKKYTSFANLEGSSNQSLLAGTLFGVALNVGFQNRNLFGRSIQSTTNLRLGVEIGRDTIADVNFIQTRQIALTHNLIFPGLLPRFSGLPADLRQHARSILAFNISNTERRELFNLSSYSAAWGYDFRYKNTLYTIRIPNIEYNAIARRAKLLELIDSNALLKNIFVDGLIISGSAGLFYSRQKANKIQNVRLNIEESGLLSGLVRSPLLDTNLFRFVKVDLDLSTKYTFKKTAIALRFFAGVGYA
;
A
#
# COMPACT_ATOMS: atom_id res chain seq x y z
N ASN A 1 -14.47 12.82 -5.75
CA ASN A 1 -13.85 13.06 -7.07
C ASN A 1 -13.48 11.72 -7.74
N ALA A 2 -14.48 11.08 -8.37
CA ALA A 2 -14.24 9.87 -9.16
C ALA A 2 -13.54 10.18 -10.51
N MET A 3 -13.48 11.45 -10.90
CA MET A 3 -12.86 11.88 -12.16
C MET A 3 -11.51 12.52 -11.90
N GLY A 4 -10.47 11.73 -11.74
CA GLY A 4 -9.10 12.23 -11.61
C GLY A 4 -8.58 13.06 -12.80
N GLY A 5 -9.37 13.19 -13.88
CA GLY A 5 -9.04 13.94 -15.09
C GLY A 5 -9.52 15.39 -15.12
N TRP A 6 -10.37 15.83 -14.20
CA TRP A 6 -10.96 17.15 -14.19
C TRP A 6 -10.84 17.83 -12.83
N ARG A 7 -10.61 19.13 -12.85
CA ARG A 7 -10.61 19.98 -11.66
C ARG A 7 -11.79 20.96 -11.78
N LEU A 8 -12.66 20.96 -10.78
CA LEU A 8 -13.71 21.97 -10.67
C LEU A 8 -13.06 23.32 -10.37
N VAL A 9 -13.35 24.34 -11.18
CA VAL A 9 -12.85 25.71 -10.99
C VAL A 9 -13.92 26.57 -10.35
N ASN A 10 -15.13 26.54 -10.93
CA ASN A 10 -16.23 27.38 -10.46
C ASN A 10 -17.59 26.74 -10.76
N LEU A 11 -18.58 27.09 -9.95
CA LEU A 11 -19.97 26.73 -10.13
C LEU A 11 -20.78 28.04 -10.02
N GLU A 12 -21.39 28.43 -11.13
CA GLU A 12 -22.18 29.65 -11.23
C GLU A 12 -23.64 29.28 -11.46
N THR A 13 -24.55 29.97 -10.76
CA THR A 13 -25.99 29.85 -10.96
C THR A 13 -26.46 31.09 -11.76
N ILE A 14 -27.14 30.86 -12.88
CA ILE A 14 -27.63 31.89 -13.77
C ILE A 14 -29.16 31.82 -13.77
N PRO A 15 -29.86 32.73 -13.08
CA PRO A 15 -31.32 32.72 -13.11
C PRO A 15 -31.82 33.06 -14.50
N ARG A 16 -32.80 32.30 -15.02
CA ARG A 16 -33.49 32.61 -16.28
C ARG A 16 -34.51 33.72 -16.08
N LYS A 17 -34.49 34.68 -16.98
CA LYS A 17 -35.54 35.74 -16.96
C LYS A 17 -36.90 35.10 -17.30
N ASN A 18 -37.92 35.47 -16.50
CA ASN A 18 -39.33 35.05 -16.66
C ASN A 18 -39.65 33.58 -16.44
N THR A 19 -38.81 32.83 -15.72
CA THR A 19 -39.09 31.45 -15.33
C THR A 19 -38.53 31.20 -13.93
N ASP A 20 -39.18 30.30 -13.16
CA ASP A 20 -38.69 29.82 -11.85
C ASP A 20 -37.55 28.81 -11.98
N THR A 21 -36.76 28.89 -13.06
CA THR A 21 -35.65 27.95 -13.35
C THR A 21 -34.32 28.69 -13.33
N THR A 22 -33.29 27.95 -12.88
CA THR A 22 -31.92 28.44 -12.80
C THR A 22 -31.01 27.49 -13.59
N ASP A 23 -30.20 28.06 -14.46
CA ASP A 23 -29.13 27.30 -15.13
C ASP A 23 -27.91 27.20 -14.22
N ILE A 24 -27.27 26.05 -14.20
CA ILE A 24 -26.02 25.80 -13.48
C ILE A 24 -24.88 25.70 -14.48
N LEU A 25 -23.97 26.68 -14.44
CA LEU A 25 -22.76 26.68 -15.24
C LEU A 25 -21.62 26.04 -14.42
N ILE A 26 -21.15 24.87 -14.84
CA ILE A 26 -20.02 24.16 -14.21
C ILE A 26 -18.78 24.38 -15.05
N LYS A 27 -17.81 25.16 -14.53
CA LYS A 27 -16.52 25.39 -15.18
C LYS A 27 -15.53 24.32 -14.71
N LEU A 28 -15.04 23.49 -15.63
CA LEU A 28 -14.07 22.44 -15.38
C LEU A 28 -12.79 22.75 -16.16
N THR A 29 -11.65 22.54 -15.52
CA THR A 29 -10.35 22.51 -16.23
C THR A 29 -9.79 21.09 -16.23
N PRO A 30 -9.20 20.63 -17.34
CA PRO A 30 -8.54 19.33 -17.36
C PRO A 30 -7.36 19.32 -16.37
N ALA A 31 -7.27 18.26 -15.58
CA ALA A 31 -6.09 18.02 -14.76
C ALA A 31 -4.90 17.67 -15.67
N LYS A 32 -3.68 17.98 -15.23
CA LYS A 32 -2.46 17.58 -15.96
C LYS A 32 -2.48 16.08 -16.17
N LYS A 33 -2.43 15.64 -17.42
CA LYS A 33 -2.44 14.23 -17.80
C LYS A 33 -1.22 13.49 -17.25
N TYR A 34 -0.07 14.12 -17.30
CA TYR A 34 1.20 13.57 -16.84
C TYR A 34 1.74 14.39 -15.66
N THR A 35 2.29 13.68 -14.69
CA THR A 35 3.01 14.28 -13.56
C THR A 35 4.21 13.41 -13.27
N SER A 36 5.38 14.02 -13.13
CA SER A 36 6.58 13.37 -12.61
C SER A 36 7.00 14.03 -11.31
N PHE A 37 7.61 13.28 -10.44
CA PHE A 37 8.17 13.78 -9.19
C PHE A 37 9.45 13.03 -8.83
N ALA A 38 10.32 13.69 -8.08
CA ALA A 38 11.51 13.10 -7.51
C ALA A 38 11.63 13.57 -6.07
N ASN A 39 11.88 12.64 -5.14
CA ASN A 39 12.07 12.91 -3.72
C ASN A 39 13.37 12.27 -3.26
N LEU A 40 14.14 13.01 -2.48
CA LEU A 40 15.30 12.51 -1.76
C LEU A 40 14.92 12.33 -0.29
N GLU A 41 15.19 11.16 0.26
CA GLU A 41 14.88 10.80 1.64
C GLU A 41 16.15 10.48 2.39
N GLY A 42 16.26 10.98 3.63
CA GLY A 42 17.28 10.57 4.60
C GLY A 42 16.61 9.82 5.75
N SER A 43 17.18 8.73 6.20
CA SER A 43 16.67 7.93 7.32
C SER A 43 17.80 7.49 8.26
N SER A 44 17.43 7.23 9.50
CA SER A 44 18.30 6.56 10.47
C SER A 44 17.58 5.32 10.96
N ASN A 45 18.15 4.15 10.70
CA ASN A 45 17.56 2.86 11.01
C ASN A 45 18.42 2.14 12.05
N GLN A 46 17.79 1.59 13.06
CA GLN A 46 18.43 0.69 14.01
C GLN A 46 18.17 -0.76 13.59
N SER A 47 19.23 -1.51 13.34
CA SER A 47 19.14 -2.92 12.97
C SER A 47 19.63 -3.80 14.09
N LEU A 48 18.89 -4.87 14.38
CA LEU A 48 19.29 -5.89 15.36
C LEU A 48 20.64 -6.55 15.02
N LEU A 49 20.97 -6.59 13.71
CA LEU A 49 22.17 -7.27 13.21
C LEU A 49 23.36 -6.34 12.95
N ALA A 50 23.17 -5.02 12.93
CA ALA A 50 24.23 -4.10 12.49
C ALA A 50 24.24 -2.73 13.17
N GLY A 51 23.55 -2.56 14.28
CA GLY A 51 23.51 -1.27 14.98
C GLY A 51 22.79 -0.17 14.19
N THR A 52 23.26 1.07 14.29
CA THR A 52 22.63 2.23 13.65
C THR A 52 23.17 2.44 12.23
N LEU A 53 22.27 2.44 11.25
CA LEU A 53 22.56 2.70 9.84
C LEU A 53 21.92 4.01 9.39
N PHE A 54 22.60 4.77 8.56
CA PHE A 54 22.08 5.95 7.89
C PHE A 54 21.70 5.60 6.46
N GLY A 55 20.43 5.84 6.12
CA GLY A 55 19.92 5.56 4.81
C GLY A 55 19.73 6.83 3.98
N VAL A 56 20.02 6.72 2.69
CA VAL A 56 19.66 7.71 1.67
C VAL A 56 18.90 7.00 0.57
N ALA A 57 17.74 7.53 0.18
CA ALA A 57 16.97 6.97 -0.91
C ALA A 57 16.48 8.05 -1.87
N LEU A 58 16.52 7.73 -3.17
CA LEU A 58 15.93 8.50 -4.25
C LEU A 58 14.68 7.81 -4.72
N ASN A 59 13.54 8.51 -4.70
CA ASN A 59 12.28 8.05 -5.27
C ASN A 59 11.95 8.89 -6.49
N VAL A 60 11.76 8.25 -7.63
CA VAL A 60 11.33 8.89 -8.88
C VAL A 60 9.99 8.29 -9.29
N GLY A 61 9.02 9.14 -9.53
CA GLY A 61 7.69 8.70 -9.91
C GLY A 61 7.16 9.37 -11.15
N PHE A 62 6.35 8.61 -11.90
CA PHE A 62 5.62 9.06 -13.07
C PHE A 62 4.16 8.63 -12.96
N GLN A 63 3.27 9.58 -13.16
CA GLN A 63 1.83 9.35 -13.13
C GLN A 63 1.19 9.79 -14.45
N ASN A 64 0.40 8.91 -15.05
CA ASN A 64 -0.53 9.21 -16.15
C ASN A 64 -1.96 9.07 -15.63
N ARG A 65 -2.74 10.14 -15.65
CA ARG A 65 -4.12 10.16 -15.13
C ARG A 65 -5.19 9.79 -16.15
N ASN A 66 -4.81 9.60 -17.38
CA ASN A 66 -5.75 9.27 -18.46
C ASN A 66 -5.10 8.30 -19.44
N LEU A 67 -4.73 7.12 -18.94
CA LEU A 67 -4.19 6.05 -19.75
C LEU A 67 -5.27 5.56 -20.73
N PHE A 68 -4.90 5.42 -21.99
CA PHE A 68 -5.80 5.02 -23.11
C PHE A 68 -7.06 5.89 -23.26
N GLY A 69 -7.09 7.13 -22.76
CA GLY A 69 -8.27 7.99 -22.85
C GLY A 69 -9.46 7.56 -21.99
N ARG A 70 -9.28 6.59 -21.08
CA ARG A 70 -10.35 5.98 -20.26
C ARG A 70 -10.33 6.40 -18.78
N SER A 71 -9.69 7.50 -18.44
CA SER A 71 -9.52 7.97 -17.06
C SER A 71 -8.86 6.94 -16.11
N ILE A 72 -8.16 5.96 -16.68
CA ILE A 72 -7.37 5.00 -15.92
C ILE A 72 -6.13 5.74 -15.42
N GLN A 73 -5.87 5.68 -14.12
CA GLN A 73 -4.69 6.27 -13.53
C GLN A 73 -3.59 5.20 -13.44
N SER A 74 -2.44 5.51 -14.01
CA SER A 74 -1.23 4.69 -13.96
C SER A 74 -0.17 5.45 -13.18
N THR A 75 0.40 4.83 -12.17
CA THR A 75 1.49 5.41 -11.37
C THR A 75 2.62 4.41 -11.28
N THR A 76 3.80 4.81 -11.71
CA THR A 76 5.03 4.02 -11.62
C THR A 76 6.01 4.74 -10.70
N ASN A 77 6.57 4.08 -9.72
CA ASN A 77 7.58 4.60 -8.82
C ASN A 77 8.81 3.69 -8.84
N LEU A 78 9.97 4.30 -8.97
CA LEU A 78 11.27 3.67 -8.81
C LEU A 78 11.92 4.23 -7.54
N ARG A 79 12.31 3.33 -6.65
CA ARG A 79 13.08 3.65 -5.43
C ARG A 79 14.48 3.05 -5.54
N LEU A 80 15.47 3.88 -5.30
CA LEU A 80 16.87 3.50 -5.18
C LEU A 80 17.34 3.92 -3.80
N GLY A 81 17.77 2.97 -2.97
CA GLY A 81 18.20 3.22 -1.60
C GLY A 81 19.56 2.62 -1.30
N VAL A 82 20.30 3.29 -0.44
CA VAL A 82 21.54 2.78 0.15
C VAL A 82 21.54 3.07 1.65
N GLU A 83 22.03 2.13 2.43
CA GLU A 83 22.29 2.34 3.85
C GLU A 83 23.79 2.26 4.10
N ILE A 84 24.27 3.20 4.88
CA ILE A 84 25.67 3.42 5.19
C ILE A 84 25.85 3.30 6.69
N GLY A 85 26.89 2.64 7.13
CA GLY A 85 27.21 2.52 8.53
C GLY A 85 28.33 1.53 8.77
N ARG A 86 28.63 1.31 10.04
CA ARG A 86 29.57 0.28 10.47
C ARG A 86 28.78 -0.94 10.91
N ASP A 87 28.99 -2.04 10.24
CA ASP A 87 28.42 -3.33 10.65
C ASP A 87 29.43 -4.05 11.57
N THR A 88 29.01 -4.26 12.82
CA THR A 88 29.85 -4.93 13.82
C THR A 88 29.95 -6.44 13.60
N ILE A 89 28.98 -7.02 12.87
CA ILE A 89 28.93 -8.47 12.62
C ILE A 89 29.68 -8.80 11.33
N ALA A 90 29.48 -8.01 10.28
CA ALA A 90 30.08 -8.25 8.97
C ALA A 90 31.46 -7.62 8.80
N ASP A 91 31.91 -6.82 9.79
CA ASP A 91 33.17 -6.03 9.76
C ASP A 91 33.36 -5.25 8.44
N VAL A 92 32.25 -4.80 7.87
CA VAL A 92 32.22 -4.03 6.62
C VAL A 92 31.88 -2.59 6.92
N ASN A 93 32.77 -1.71 6.48
CA ASN A 93 32.56 -0.27 6.58
C ASN A 93 31.92 0.25 5.29
N PHE A 94 31.08 1.28 5.39
CA PHE A 94 30.48 2.08 4.34
C PHE A 94 29.12 1.58 3.86
N ILE A 95 28.97 1.00 2.67
CA ILE A 95 27.64 0.58 2.16
C ILE A 95 27.28 -0.80 2.71
N GLN A 96 26.20 -0.86 3.49
CA GLN A 96 25.71 -2.07 4.13
C GLN A 96 24.52 -2.68 3.37
N THR A 97 23.62 -1.82 2.92
CA THR A 97 22.41 -2.24 2.24
C THR A 97 22.26 -1.50 0.93
N ARG A 98 21.81 -2.19 -0.11
CA ARG A 98 21.35 -1.62 -1.37
C ARG A 98 19.93 -2.06 -1.61
N GLN A 99 19.07 -1.14 -2.00
CA GLN A 99 17.68 -1.41 -2.31
C GLN A 99 17.30 -0.83 -3.66
N ILE A 100 16.65 -1.65 -4.47
CA ILE A 100 15.98 -1.22 -5.70
C ILE A 100 14.56 -1.72 -5.61
N ALA A 101 13.57 -0.84 -5.82
CA ALA A 101 12.18 -1.23 -5.87
C ALA A 101 11.44 -0.50 -6.99
N LEU A 102 10.64 -1.25 -7.74
CA LEU A 102 9.75 -0.74 -8.78
C LEU A 102 8.32 -1.08 -8.39
N THR A 103 7.49 -0.06 -8.25
CA THR A 103 6.06 -0.22 -7.97
C THR A 103 5.24 0.36 -9.12
N HIS A 104 4.24 -0.38 -9.59
CA HIS A 104 3.33 0.06 -10.62
C HIS A 104 1.89 -0.17 -10.20
N ASN A 105 1.08 0.90 -10.18
CA ASN A 105 -0.32 0.86 -9.79
C ASN A 105 -1.21 1.35 -10.93
N LEU A 106 -2.25 0.57 -11.23
CA LEU A 106 -3.32 0.93 -12.14
C LEU A 106 -4.62 1.07 -11.35
N ILE A 107 -5.27 2.21 -11.47
CA ILE A 107 -6.56 2.49 -10.83
C ILE A 107 -7.59 2.71 -11.94
N PHE A 108 -8.56 1.82 -12.00
CA PHE A 108 -9.64 1.84 -12.96
C PHE A 108 -10.84 2.57 -12.37
N PRO A 109 -11.47 3.52 -13.10
CA PRO A 109 -12.72 4.11 -12.68
C PRO A 109 -13.85 3.08 -12.78
N GLY A 110 -14.43 2.70 -11.65
CA GLY A 110 -15.47 1.68 -11.56
C GLY A 110 -14.94 0.27 -11.30
N LEU A 111 -15.86 -0.69 -11.38
CA LEU A 111 -15.58 -2.10 -11.11
C LEU A 111 -15.18 -2.84 -12.36
N LEU A 112 -14.11 -3.60 -12.27
CA LEU A 112 -13.64 -4.56 -13.26
C LEU A 112 -13.32 -5.89 -12.56
N PRO A 113 -13.97 -7.03 -12.91
CA PRO A 113 -15.18 -7.13 -13.74
C PRO A 113 -16.37 -6.41 -13.10
N ARG A 114 -17.39 -6.14 -13.91
CA ARG A 114 -18.60 -5.47 -13.44
C ARG A 114 -19.51 -6.47 -12.72
N PHE A 115 -19.80 -6.20 -11.45
CA PHE A 115 -20.75 -6.98 -10.65
C PHE A 115 -22.12 -6.29 -10.66
N SER A 116 -23.15 -7.00 -11.09
CA SER A 116 -24.52 -6.47 -11.16
C SER A 116 -25.24 -6.46 -9.80
N GLY A 117 -24.83 -7.28 -8.84
CA GLY A 117 -25.48 -7.45 -7.54
C GLY A 117 -25.18 -6.38 -6.48
N LEU A 118 -24.34 -5.38 -6.78
CA LEU A 118 -24.01 -4.32 -5.82
C LEU A 118 -24.99 -3.15 -5.88
N PRO A 119 -25.38 -2.57 -4.72
CA PRO A 119 -26.18 -1.36 -4.67
C PRO A 119 -25.59 -0.23 -5.53
N ALA A 120 -26.45 0.56 -6.16
CA ALA A 120 -26.05 1.62 -7.08
C ALA A 120 -25.11 2.64 -6.41
N ASP A 121 -25.34 3.00 -5.15
CA ASP A 121 -24.53 3.95 -4.39
C ASP A 121 -23.09 3.46 -4.17
N LEU A 122 -22.90 2.17 -3.88
CA LEU A 122 -21.57 1.58 -3.75
C LEU A 122 -20.87 1.50 -5.11
N ARG A 123 -21.59 1.14 -6.15
CA ARG A 123 -21.04 0.99 -7.51
C ARG A 123 -20.56 2.31 -8.11
N GLN A 124 -21.25 3.42 -7.85
CA GLN A 124 -20.86 4.75 -8.35
C GLN A 124 -19.53 5.26 -7.77
N HIS A 125 -19.20 4.83 -6.54
CA HIS A 125 -17.99 5.25 -5.83
C HIS A 125 -16.93 4.13 -5.75
N ALA A 126 -17.13 3.09 -6.53
CA ALA A 126 -16.20 1.97 -6.59
C ALA A 126 -15.08 2.22 -7.59
N ARG A 127 -13.92 1.64 -7.31
CA ARG A 127 -12.77 1.58 -8.22
C ARG A 127 -12.07 0.25 -8.10
N SER A 128 -11.49 -0.21 -9.20
CA SER A 128 -10.64 -1.40 -9.21
C SER A 128 -9.17 -0.99 -9.21
N ILE A 129 -8.34 -1.76 -8.55
CA ILE A 129 -6.90 -1.48 -8.41
C ILE A 129 -6.14 -2.73 -8.80
N LEU A 130 -5.12 -2.56 -9.65
CA LEU A 130 -4.12 -3.55 -9.95
C LEU A 130 -2.78 -2.99 -9.53
N ALA A 131 -2.09 -3.68 -8.62
CA ALA A 131 -0.81 -3.27 -8.09
C ALA A 131 0.25 -4.32 -8.38
N PHE A 132 1.43 -3.89 -8.79
CA PHE A 132 2.63 -4.71 -8.95
C PHE A 132 3.77 -4.08 -8.18
N ASN A 133 4.56 -4.91 -7.52
CA ASN A 133 5.79 -4.47 -6.90
C ASN A 133 6.88 -5.52 -7.12
N ILE A 134 8.07 -5.03 -7.47
CA ILE A 134 9.28 -5.82 -7.60
C ILE A 134 10.33 -5.09 -6.79
N SER A 135 10.97 -5.78 -5.86
CA SER A 135 12.05 -5.20 -5.09
C SER A 135 13.19 -6.18 -4.90
N ASN A 136 14.39 -5.64 -4.81
CA ASN A 136 15.59 -6.36 -4.44
C ASN A 136 16.31 -5.57 -3.35
N THR A 137 16.59 -6.26 -2.25
CA THR A 137 17.33 -5.70 -1.11
C THR A 137 18.54 -6.60 -0.86
N GLU A 138 19.70 -6.10 -1.20
CA GLU A 138 20.96 -6.74 -0.90
C GLU A 138 21.52 -6.19 0.41
N ARG A 139 21.69 -7.04 1.40
CA ARG A 139 22.46 -6.76 2.59
C ARG A 139 23.80 -7.47 2.50
N ARG A 140 24.83 -6.66 2.44
CA ARG A 140 26.20 -7.13 2.21
C ARG A 140 26.56 -8.19 3.25
N GLU A 141 27.23 -9.27 2.81
CA GLU A 141 27.65 -10.42 3.62
C GLU A 141 26.53 -11.24 4.29
N LEU A 142 25.29 -10.77 4.31
CA LEU A 142 24.18 -11.46 4.97
C LEU A 142 23.22 -12.13 3.99
N PHE A 143 22.54 -11.37 3.14
CA PHE A 143 21.54 -11.92 2.23
C PHE A 143 21.26 -11.02 1.04
N ASN A 144 20.61 -11.60 0.05
CA ASN A 144 19.95 -10.89 -1.03
C ASN A 144 18.48 -11.34 -1.08
N LEU A 145 17.56 -10.42 -0.81
CA LEU A 145 16.12 -10.65 -0.80
C LEU A 145 15.50 -10.04 -2.06
N SER A 146 14.89 -10.89 -2.87
CA SER A 146 14.06 -10.50 -4.00
C SER A 146 12.59 -10.71 -3.67
N SER A 147 11.78 -9.66 -3.78
CA SER A 147 10.33 -9.72 -3.50
C SER A 147 9.56 -9.32 -4.75
N TYR A 148 8.54 -10.12 -5.05
CA TYR A 148 7.63 -9.90 -6.18
C TYR A 148 6.21 -9.92 -5.63
N SER A 149 5.41 -8.91 -5.92
CA SER A 149 4.02 -8.93 -5.52
C SER A 149 3.09 -8.45 -6.62
N ALA A 150 1.90 -9.04 -6.67
CA ALA A 150 0.82 -8.65 -7.54
C ALA A 150 -0.51 -8.73 -6.76
N ALA A 151 -1.30 -7.67 -6.81
CA ALA A 151 -2.57 -7.62 -6.13
C ALA A 151 -3.66 -7.06 -7.03
N TRP A 152 -4.81 -7.70 -7.04
CA TRP A 152 -6.04 -7.17 -7.59
C TRP A 152 -7.00 -6.82 -6.47
N GLY A 153 -7.70 -5.70 -6.60
CA GLY A 153 -8.62 -5.33 -5.54
C GLY A 153 -9.63 -4.26 -5.92
N TYR A 154 -10.49 -4.01 -4.95
CA TYR A 154 -11.61 -3.09 -5.06
C TYR A 154 -11.63 -2.16 -3.86
N ASP A 155 -11.88 -0.88 -4.12
CA ASP A 155 -12.18 0.12 -3.12
C ASP A 155 -13.61 0.60 -3.31
N PHE A 156 -14.41 0.60 -2.25
CA PHE A 156 -15.76 1.10 -2.23
C PHE A 156 -15.87 2.21 -1.20
N ARG A 157 -16.38 3.35 -1.59
CA ARG A 157 -16.62 4.44 -0.64
C ARG A 157 -18.12 4.65 -0.46
N TYR A 158 -18.56 4.55 0.79
CA TYR A 158 -19.93 4.87 1.16
C TYR A 158 -19.94 5.83 2.35
N LYS A 159 -20.46 7.03 2.15
CA LYS A 159 -20.42 8.11 3.15
C LYS A 159 -18.99 8.33 3.68
N ASN A 160 -18.78 8.10 4.95
CA ASN A 160 -17.52 8.30 5.68
C ASN A 160 -16.68 7.01 5.77
N THR A 161 -17.11 5.92 5.12
CA THR A 161 -16.45 4.62 5.20
C THR A 161 -15.84 4.25 3.84
N LEU A 162 -14.59 3.81 3.89
CA LEU A 162 -13.89 3.19 2.78
C LEU A 162 -13.78 1.70 3.08
N TYR A 163 -14.30 0.87 2.21
CA TYR A 163 -14.11 -0.58 2.21
C TYR A 163 -13.06 -0.93 1.17
N THR A 164 -12.15 -1.80 1.53
CA THR A 164 -11.08 -2.29 0.64
C THR A 164 -11.13 -3.80 0.59
N ILE A 165 -11.04 -4.36 -0.59
CA ILE A 165 -10.92 -5.81 -0.80
C ILE A 165 -9.72 -6.02 -1.71
N ARG A 166 -8.85 -6.95 -1.38
CA ARG A 166 -7.69 -7.37 -2.18
C ARG A 166 -7.73 -8.88 -2.33
N ILE A 167 -8.09 -9.36 -3.50
CA ILE A 167 -8.18 -10.78 -3.84
C ILE A 167 -7.98 -10.93 -5.36
N PRO A 168 -6.96 -11.67 -5.83
CA PRO A 168 -5.86 -12.20 -5.04
C PRO A 168 -4.82 -11.14 -4.65
N ASN A 169 -4.10 -11.37 -3.58
CA ASN A 169 -2.83 -10.74 -3.26
C ASN A 169 -1.77 -11.84 -3.25
N ILE A 170 -0.85 -11.81 -4.19
CA ILE A 170 0.21 -12.80 -4.37
C ILE A 170 1.53 -12.12 -4.06
N GLU A 171 2.30 -12.70 -3.17
CA GLU A 171 3.63 -12.24 -2.82
C GLU A 171 4.59 -13.42 -2.79
N TYR A 172 5.71 -13.29 -3.48
CA TYR A 172 6.79 -14.26 -3.48
C TYR A 172 8.10 -13.62 -3.04
N ASN A 173 8.69 -14.16 -2.01
CA ASN A 173 9.96 -13.73 -1.45
C ASN A 173 11.01 -14.82 -1.66
N ALA A 174 12.09 -14.49 -2.36
CA ALA A 174 13.24 -15.35 -2.56
C ALA A 174 14.46 -14.76 -1.84
N ILE A 175 15.09 -15.56 -1.00
CA ILE A 175 16.21 -15.12 -0.19
C ILE A 175 17.47 -15.95 -0.47
N ALA A 176 18.50 -15.30 -1.01
CA ALA A 176 19.82 -15.89 -1.14
C ALA A 176 20.62 -15.58 0.14
N ARG A 177 20.81 -16.61 0.99
CA ARG A 177 21.55 -16.52 2.25
C ARG A 177 23.04 -16.61 1.96
N ARG A 178 23.85 -15.75 2.61
CA ARG A 178 25.32 -15.77 2.53
C ARG A 178 25.90 -16.47 3.76
N ALA A 179 27.18 -16.83 3.69
CA ALA A 179 27.85 -17.64 4.71
C ALA A 179 27.67 -17.08 6.14
N LYS A 180 27.82 -15.78 6.30
CA LYS A 180 27.72 -15.12 7.61
C LYS A 180 26.30 -15.16 8.20
N LEU A 181 25.27 -15.10 7.38
CA LEU A 181 23.89 -15.31 7.85
C LEU A 181 23.66 -16.76 8.25
N LEU A 182 24.25 -17.72 7.55
CA LEU A 182 24.13 -19.15 7.90
C LEU A 182 24.77 -19.42 9.27
N GLU A 183 25.94 -18.87 9.56
CA GLU A 183 26.58 -18.96 10.89
C GLU A 183 25.69 -18.38 12.01
N LEU A 184 25.01 -17.24 11.73
CA LEU A 184 24.07 -16.64 12.67
C LEU A 184 22.82 -17.50 12.89
N ILE A 185 22.31 -18.13 11.84
CA ILE A 185 21.16 -19.06 11.91
C ILE A 185 21.52 -20.30 12.71
N ASP A 186 22.73 -20.83 12.56
CA ASP A 186 23.20 -21.99 13.32
C ASP A 186 23.35 -21.68 14.82
N SER A 187 23.70 -20.44 15.14
CA SER A 187 23.76 -19.98 16.54
C SER A 187 22.42 -19.58 17.14
N ASN A 188 21.41 -19.26 16.31
CA ASN A 188 20.08 -18.82 16.75
C ASN A 188 18.97 -19.39 15.86
N ALA A 189 18.34 -20.44 16.32
CA ALA A 189 17.28 -21.17 15.60
C ALA A 189 16.06 -20.29 15.22
N LEU A 190 15.79 -19.21 15.95
CA LEU A 190 14.69 -18.28 15.61
C LEU A 190 14.91 -17.59 14.26
N LEU A 191 16.16 -17.32 13.90
CA LEU A 191 16.50 -16.69 12.62
C LEU A 191 16.18 -17.60 11.42
N LYS A 192 16.20 -18.91 11.61
CA LYS A 192 15.89 -19.88 10.56
C LYS A 192 14.49 -19.67 9.98
N ASN A 193 13.52 -19.33 10.83
CA ASN A 193 12.13 -19.15 10.41
C ASN A 193 11.87 -17.76 9.81
N ILE A 194 12.76 -16.80 10.01
CA ILE A 194 12.64 -15.43 9.50
C ILE A 194 13.20 -15.34 8.06
N PHE A 195 14.30 -16.03 7.80
CA PHE A 195 15.02 -15.96 6.53
C PHE A 195 14.73 -17.19 5.66
N VAL A 196 13.48 -17.36 5.24
CA VAL A 196 13.04 -18.45 4.35
C VAL A 196 12.38 -17.90 3.10
N ASP A 197 12.48 -18.65 2.02
CA ASP A 197 11.69 -18.39 0.82
C ASP A 197 10.22 -18.60 1.13
N GLY A 198 9.35 -17.80 0.55
CA GLY A 198 7.94 -17.94 0.85
C GLY A 198 7.05 -17.42 -0.25
N LEU A 199 5.94 -18.12 -0.43
CA LEU A 199 4.82 -17.71 -1.26
C LEU A 199 3.64 -17.40 -0.34
N ILE A 200 3.05 -16.23 -0.51
CA ILE A 200 1.82 -15.80 0.16
C ILE A 200 0.78 -15.61 -0.92
N ILE A 201 -0.33 -16.31 -0.82
CA ILE A 201 -1.52 -16.09 -1.65
C ILE A 201 -2.64 -15.76 -0.68
N SER A 202 -2.91 -14.46 -0.53
CA SER A 202 -3.84 -13.99 0.49
C SER A 202 -5.05 -13.29 -0.11
N GLY A 203 -6.11 -13.26 0.71
CA GLY A 203 -7.23 -12.37 0.56
C GLY A 203 -7.30 -11.43 1.74
N SER A 204 -7.56 -10.15 1.50
CA SER A 204 -7.76 -9.20 2.59
C SER A 204 -9.01 -8.34 2.39
N ALA A 205 -9.65 -8.01 3.51
CA ALA A 205 -10.75 -7.08 3.58
C ALA A 205 -10.48 -6.04 4.65
N GLY A 206 -10.65 -4.76 4.31
CA GLY A 206 -10.43 -3.65 5.20
C GLY A 206 -11.63 -2.71 5.25
N LEU A 207 -11.84 -2.12 6.42
CA LEU A 207 -12.79 -1.06 6.66
C LEU A 207 -12.07 0.13 7.30
N PHE A 208 -12.21 1.30 6.70
CA PHE A 208 -11.72 2.55 7.25
C PHE A 208 -12.86 3.55 7.36
N TYR A 209 -13.27 3.83 8.59
CA TYR A 209 -14.25 4.87 8.90
C TYR A 209 -13.54 6.10 9.44
N SER A 210 -13.87 7.27 8.90
CA SER A 210 -13.34 8.55 9.38
C SER A 210 -14.47 9.55 9.53
N ARG A 211 -14.60 10.12 10.72
CA ARG A 211 -15.57 11.18 11.01
C ARG A 211 -14.87 12.40 11.57
N GLN A 212 -15.10 13.53 10.92
CA GLN A 212 -14.61 14.82 11.36
C GLN A 212 -15.77 15.68 11.84
N LYS A 213 -15.67 16.22 13.03
CA LYS A 213 -16.47 17.31 13.58
C LYS A 213 -15.55 18.50 13.83
N ALA A 214 -16.10 19.68 14.17
CA ALA A 214 -15.32 20.92 14.29
C ALA A 214 -14.00 20.79 15.06
N ASN A 215 -14.01 20.09 16.19
CA ASN A 215 -12.85 19.95 17.08
C ASN A 215 -12.42 18.49 17.33
N LYS A 216 -13.04 17.52 16.62
CA LYS A 216 -12.81 16.09 16.87
C LYS A 216 -12.68 15.32 15.56
N ILE A 217 -11.62 14.55 15.43
CA ILE A 217 -11.44 13.58 14.35
C ILE A 217 -11.41 12.18 14.97
N GLN A 218 -12.24 11.28 14.45
CA GLN A 218 -12.28 9.88 14.86
C GLN A 218 -12.03 9.00 13.65
N ASN A 219 -11.13 8.05 13.81
CA ASN A 219 -10.86 7.03 12.80
C ASN A 219 -10.98 5.65 13.42
N VAL A 220 -11.56 4.75 12.66
CA VAL A 220 -11.65 3.32 12.95
C VAL A 220 -11.12 2.58 11.74
N ARG A 221 -10.15 1.71 11.93
CA ARG A 221 -9.64 0.82 10.91
C ARG A 221 -9.74 -0.61 11.41
N LEU A 222 -10.35 -1.46 10.61
CA LEU A 222 -10.40 -2.90 10.80
C LEU A 222 -9.84 -3.55 9.55
N ASN A 223 -8.89 -4.46 9.70
CA ASN A 223 -8.38 -5.28 8.61
C ASN A 223 -8.45 -6.73 8.99
N ILE A 224 -8.80 -7.55 8.02
CA ILE A 224 -8.78 -9.01 8.10
C ILE A 224 -7.99 -9.49 6.89
N GLU A 225 -7.01 -10.34 7.13
CA GLU A 225 -6.22 -10.97 6.08
C GLU A 225 -6.14 -12.47 6.35
N GLU A 226 -6.36 -13.24 5.31
CA GLU A 226 -6.18 -14.68 5.33
C GLU A 226 -5.23 -15.12 4.21
N SER A 227 -4.43 -16.13 4.46
CA SER A 227 -3.59 -16.78 3.46
C SER A 227 -3.68 -18.29 3.63
N GLY A 228 -3.87 -18.96 2.51
CA GLY A 228 -3.89 -20.42 2.46
C GLY A 228 -5.26 -21.07 2.56
N LEU A 229 -6.31 -20.42 3.05
CA LEU A 229 -7.66 -20.98 3.07
C LEU A 229 -8.25 -21.11 1.66
N LEU A 230 -8.17 -20.03 0.88
CA LEU A 230 -8.67 -20.00 -0.50
C LEU A 230 -7.78 -20.80 -1.45
N SER A 231 -6.47 -20.74 -1.28
CA SER A 231 -5.52 -21.51 -2.10
C SER A 231 -5.49 -23.00 -1.74
N GLY A 232 -5.87 -23.36 -0.52
CA GLY A 232 -6.03 -24.76 -0.10
C GLY A 232 -7.14 -25.52 -0.83
N LEU A 233 -8.02 -24.81 -1.56
CA LEU A 233 -8.99 -25.42 -2.49
C LEU A 233 -8.32 -25.91 -3.78
N VAL A 234 -7.13 -25.40 -4.11
CA VAL A 234 -6.36 -25.79 -5.28
C VAL A 234 -5.16 -26.61 -4.81
N ARG A 235 -5.28 -27.93 -4.89
CA ARG A 235 -4.16 -28.85 -4.59
C ARG A 235 -3.12 -28.78 -5.69
N SER A 236 -1.94 -28.23 -5.38
CA SER A 236 -0.79 -28.19 -6.29
C SER A 236 0.48 -28.42 -5.49
N PRO A 237 1.40 -29.30 -5.93
CA PRO A 237 2.67 -29.55 -5.24
C PRO A 237 3.50 -28.27 -5.01
N LEU A 238 3.39 -27.28 -5.90
CA LEU A 238 4.07 -25.99 -5.79
C LEU A 238 3.51 -25.11 -4.67
N LEU A 239 2.20 -25.26 -4.36
CA LEU A 239 1.52 -24.47 -3.33
C LEU A 239 1.68 -25.11 -1.95
N ASP A 240 1.83 -26.44 -1.88
CA ASP A 240 1.88 -27.14 -0.59
C ASP A 240 3.23 -27.00 0.15
N THR A 241 4.32 -26.72 -0.57
CA THR A 241 5.68 -26.71 0.00
C THR A 241 6.12 -25.33 0.51
N ASN A 242 5.67 -24.24 -0.11
CA ASN A 242 6.20 -22.89 0.15
C ASN A 242 5.12 -21.87 0.56
N LEU A 243 3.86 -22.31 0.71
CA LEU A 243 2.75 -21.41 1.03
C LEU A 243 2.68 -21.13 2.53
N PHE A 244 2.78 -19.86 2.90
CA PHE A 244 2.49 -19.43 4.26
C PHE A 244 0.98 -19.38 4.48
N ARG A 245 0.53 -20.07 5.53
CA ARG A 245 -0.88 -20.12 5.93
C ARG A 245 -1.07 -19.34 7.21
N PHE A 246 -1.94 -18.35 7.20
CA PHE A 246 -2.24 -17.56 8.39
C PHE A 246 -3.60 -16.87 8.28
N VAL A 247 -4.13 -16.51 9.42
CA VAL A 247 -5.25 -15.57 9.55
C VAL A 247 -4.82 -14.46 10.49
N LYS A 248 -5.05 -13.22 10.09
CA LYS A 248 -4.70 -12.03 10.86
C LYS A 248 -5.87 -11.07 10.90
N VAL A 249 -6.14 -10.55 12.07
CA VAL A 249 -7.15 -9.50 12.30
C VAL A 249 -6.49 -8.37 13.08
N ASP A 250 -6.65 -7.14 12.62
CA ASP A 250 -6.17 -5.97 13.34
C ASP A 250 -7.22 -4.85 13.41
N LEU A 251 -7.27 -4.19 14.57
CA LEU A 251 -8.15 -3.07 14.88
C LEU A 251 -7.33 -1.88 15.34
N ASP A 252 -7.53 -0.72 14.71
CA ASP A 252 -6.89 0.54 15.07
C ASP A 252 -7.96 1.61 15.27
N LEU A 253 -8.06 2.11 16.49
CA LEU A 253 -8.97 3.18 16.88
C LEU A 253 -8.16 4.42 17.19
N SER A 254 -8.44 5.54 16.54
CA SER A 254 -7.79 6.80 16.88
C SER A 254 -8.78 7.94 17.00
N THR A 255 -8.55 8.80 17.99
CA THR A 255 -9.33 10.00 18.21
C THR A 255 -8.40 11.17 18.49
N LYS A 256 -8.62 12.28 17.76
CA LYS A 256 -7.91 13.54 17.99
C LYS A 256 -8.91 14.62 18.37
N TYR A 257 -8.66 15.27 19.50
CA TYR A 257 -9.36 16.47 19.95
C TYR A 257 -8.46 17.68 19.71
N THR A 258 -8.96 18.71 19.05
CA THR A 258 -8.22 19.95 18.79
C THR A 258 -8.85 21.09 19.60
N PHE A 259 -8.05 21.75 20.41
CA PHE A 259 -8.38 22.94 21.18
C PHE A 259 -7.71 24.15 20.49
N LYS A 260 -7.98 25.37 21.00
CA LYS A 260 -7.45 26.61 20.37
C LYS A 260 -5.94 26.62 20.15
N LYS A 261 -5.14 26.06 21.09
CA LYS A 261 -3.67 26.06 21.06
C LYS A 261 -3.05 24.68 21.22
N THR A 262 -3.85 23.66 21.54
CA THR A 262 -3.37 22.31 21.85
C THR A 262 -4.21 21.25 21.14
N ALA A 263 -3.67 20.07 20.97
CA ALA A 263 -4.40 18.90 20.51
C ALA A 263 -4.01 17.68 21.34
N ILE A 264 -5.00 16.85 21.65
CA ILE A 264 -4.82 15.56 22.32
C ILE A 264 -5.18 14.49 21.33
N ALA A 265 -4.29 13.53 21.13
CA ALA A 265 -4.52 12.35 20.30
C ALA A 265 -4.42 11.09 21.16
N LEU A 266 -5.42 10.22 21.01
CA LEU A 266 -5.50 8.91 21.65
C LEU A 266 -5.54 7.85 20.56
N ARG A 267 -4.80 6.76 20.74
CA ARG A 267 -4.79 5.61 19.84
C ARG A 267 -4.84 4.32 20.62
N PHE A 268 -5.69 3.41 20.18
CA PHE A 268 -5.75 2.03 20.65
C PHE A 268 -5.53 1.12 19.46
N PHE A 269 -4.60 0.18 19.59
CA PHE A 269 -4.33 -0.84 18.59
C PHE A 269 -4.39 -2.21 19.23
N ALA A 270 -5.07 -3.13 18.56
CA ALA A 270 -5.09 -4.54 18.92
C ALA A 270 -5.01 -5.39 17.65
N GLY A 271 -4.25 -6.46 17.69
CA GLY A 271 -4.11 -7.39 16.59
C GLY A 271 -3.88 -8.81 17.09
N VAL A 272 -4.41 -9.76 16.36
CA VAL A 272 -4.20 -11.20 16.59
C VAL A 272 -3.90 -11.86 15.26
N GLY A 273 -2.94 -12.77 15.25
CA GLY A 273 -2.57 -13.62 14.12
C GLY A 273 -2.44 -15.05 14.58
N TYR A 274 -2.86 -15.96 13.72
CA TYR A 274 -2.69 -17.39 13.87
C TYR A 274 -2.07 -17.93 12.58
N ALA A 275 -0.98 -18.72 12.69
CA ALA A 275 -0.23 -19.31 11.58
C ALA A 275 -0.04 -20.81 11.79
#